data_f2fea5364f2dc12124c02b02e69502f9
#
_entry.id   f2fea5364f2dc12124c02b02e69502f9
#
_cell.length_a   1.000
_cell.length_b   1.000
_cell.length_c   1.000
_cell.angle_alpha   90.00
_cell.angle_beta   90.00
_cell.angle_gamma   90.00
#
_symmetry.space_group_name_H-M   'P 1'
#
loop_
_entity.id
_entity.type
_entity.pdbx_description
1 polymer ?
#
loop_
_entity_poly.entity_id
_entity_poly.type
_entity_poly.pdbx_seq_one_letter_code
_entity_poly.pdbx_strand_id
1 'polypeptide(L)'
;FAVGILLGIIAALNRNRWPDRLVMVLALLGTTIPTFVFAAVLQYVFTVSIPLFPTTGWGTWGHLVLPVACMCVGPLASYARYMRSSVLDITNQDFILTAEAKGVSSFRIVSRHIFRNSFLPCITMICTSIAGIFSGSFIIESIFAIPGLGKYFISAINDRDYSVVLGLNIIFTGIYILSILVCDILLAIIDPRIRIAEEN
;
A
#
# COMPACT_ATOMS: atom_id res chain seq x y z
N PHE A 1 -3.02 -3.89 2.23
CA PHE A 1 -1.79 -4.67 2.48
C PHE A 1 -2.04 -6.18 2.31
N ALA A 2 -2.87 -6.79 3.15
CA ALA A 2 -3.07 -8.25 3.18
C ALA A 2 -3.42 -8.85 1.80
N VAL A 3 -4.36 -8.27 1.09
CA VAL A 3 -4.77 -8.74 -0.25
C VAL A 3 -3.61 -8.67 -1.26
N GLY A 4 -2.86 -7.55 -1.29
CA GLY A 4 -1.71 -7.40 -2.18
C GLY A 4 -0.61 -8.43 -1.88
N ILE A 5 -0.29 -8.64 -0.61
CA ILE A 5 0.68 -9.64 -0.17
C ILE A 5 0.24 -11.05 -0.60
N LEU A 6 -1.01 -11.43 -0.37
CA LEU A 6 -1.54 -12.73 -0.78
C LEU A 6 -1.48 -12.93 -2.30
N LEU A 7 -1.87 -11.91 -3.08
CA LEU A 7 -1.76 -11.96 -4.54
C LEU A 7 -0.32 -12.11 -5.00
N GLY A 8 0.63 -11.44 -4.36
CA GLY A 8 2.06 -11.56 -4.65
C GLY A 8 2.60 -12.96 -4.39
N ILE A 9 2.19 -13.60 -3.27
CA ILE A 9 2.54 -14.99 -2.96
C ILE A 9 1.97 -15.94 -4.02
N ILE A 10 0.67 -15.79 -4.34
CA ILE A 10 0.02 -16.62 -5.36
C ILE A 10 0.74 -16.49 -6.71
N ALA A 11 1.11 -15.27 -7.11
CA ALA A 11 1.85 -15.01 -8.32
C ALA A 11 3.22 -15.69 -8.30
N ALA A 12 3.99 -15.58 -7.21
CA ALA A 12 5.30 -16.18 -7.06
C ALA A 12 5.27 -17.71 -7.12
N LEU A 13 4.34 -18.34 -6.39
CA LEU A 13 4.16 -19.80 -6.37
C LEU A 13 3.69 -20.36 -7.73
N ASN A 14 3.08 -19.52 -8.56
CA ASN A 14 2.66 -19.86 -9.93
C ASN A 14 3.51 -19.15 -10.99
N ARG A 15 4.79 -18.95 -10.72
CA ARG A 15 5.73 -18.25 -11.62
C ARG A 15 5.58 -18.67 -13.07
N ASN A 16 5.49 -17.69 -13.99
CA ASN A 16 5.33 -17.84 -15.44
C ASN A 16 4.03 -18.51 -15.90
N ARG A 17 3.11 -18.86 -14.98
CA ARG A 17 1.77 -19.38 -15.30
C ARG A 17 0.75 -18.25 -15.40
N TRP A 18 -0.49 -18.58 -15.80
CA TRP A 18 -1.55 -17.59 -15.99
C TRP A 18 -1.89 -16.76 -14.72
N PRO A 19 -1.90 -17.31 -13.47
CA PRO A 19 -2.18 -16.49 -12.28
C PRO A 19 -1.11 -15.42 -12.05
N ASP A 20 0.18 -15.77 -12.27
CA ASP A 20 1.28 -14.83 -12.19
C ASP A 20 1.12 -13.69 -13.20
N ARG A 21 0.86 -14.01 -14.45
CA ARG A 21 0.68 -13.02 -15.52
C ARG A 21 -0.50 -12.11 -15.25
N LEU A 22 -1.65 -12.66 -14.81
CA LEU A 22 -2.84 -11.88 -14.48
C LEU A 22 -2.57 -10.90 -13.35
N VAL A 23 -2.00 -11.36 -12.22
CA VAL A 23 -1.68 -10.50 -11.08
C VAL A 23 -0.70 -9.41 -11.49
N MET A 24 0.33 -9.72 -12.28
CA MET A 24 1.32 -8.74 -12.73
C MET A 24 0.74 -7.71 -13.70
N VAL A 25 -0.14 -8.10 -14.62
CA VAL A 25 -0.83 -7.16 -15.52
C VAL A 25 -1.76 -6.23 -14.72
N LEU A 26 -2.55 -6.77 -13.80
CA LEU A 26 -3.42 -5.96 -12.94
C LEU A 26 -2.61 -5.02 -12.04
N ALA A 27 -1.49 -5.50 -11.49
CA ALA A 27 -0.60 -4.67 -10.70
C ALA A 27 0.08 -3.57 -11.53
N LEU A 28 0.47 -3.86 -12.78
CA LEU A 28 0.99 -2.85 -13.69
C LEU A 28 -0.06 -1.76 -13.94
N LEU A 29 -1.28 -2.13 -14.30
CA LEU A 29 -2.37 -1.17 -14.50
C LEU A 29 -2.64 -0.35 -13.23
N GLY A 30 -2.70 -0.99 -12.06
CA GLY A 30 -2.95 -0.32 -10.79
C GLY A 30 -1.85 0.66 -10.35
N THR A 31 -0.61 0.48 -10.82
CA THR A 31 0.49 1.42 -10.55
C THR A 31 0.67 2.48 -11.63
N THR A 32 0.22 2.22 -12.85
CA THR A 32 0.39 3.12 -13.99
C THR A 32 -0.75 4.15 -14.10
N ILE A 33 -1.97 3.74 -13.77
CA ILE A 33 -3.12 4.64 -13.86
C ILE A 33 -3.08 5.63 -12.70
N PRO A 34 -3.06 6.96 -12.97
CA PRO A 34 -3.11 7.95 -11.90
C PRO A 34 -4.38 7.80 -11.05
N THR A 35 -4.24 7.90 -9.73
CA THR A 35 -5.35 7.66 -8.78
C THR A 35 -6.56 8.54 -9.07
N PHE A 36 -6.37 9.79 -9.49
CA PHE A 36 -7.49 10.70 -9.83
C PHE A 36 -8.25 10.27 -11.08
N VAL A 37 -7.55 9.71 -12.08
CA VAL A 37 -8.22 9.16 -13.28
C VAL A 37 -9.06 7.96 -12.89
N PHE A 38 -8.49 7.08 -12.07
CA PHE A 38 -9.21 5.91 -11.57
C PHE A 38 -10.42 6.31 -10.72
N ALA A 39 -10.29 7.36 -9.88
CA ALA A 39 -11.37 7.92 -9.11
C ALA A 39 -12.52 8.44 -9.98
N ALA A 40 -12.20 9.21 -11.03
CA ALA A 40 -13.20 9.73 -11.97
C ALA A 40 -13.94 8.61 -12.71
N VAL A 41 -13.22 7.57 -13.14
CA VAL A 41 -13.82 6.39 -13.80
C VAL A 41 -14.74 5.63 -12.86
N LEU A 42 -14.30 5.33 -11.63
CA LEU A 42 -15.13 4.63 -10.64
C LEU A 42 -16.35 5.46 -10.26
N GLN A 43 -16.18 6.76 -10.06
CA GLN A 43 -17.29 7.67 -9.78
C GLN A 43 -18.30 7.62 -10.91
N TYR A 44 -17.90 7.81 -12.16
CA TYR A 44 -18.81 7.76 -13.31
C TYR A 44 -19.54 6.41 -13.42
N VAL A 45 -18.81 5.31 -13.35
CA VAL A 45 -19.38 3.96 -13.50
C VAL A 45 -20.36 3.65 -12.37
N PHE A 46 -19.98 3.85 -11.12
CA PHE A 46 -20.75 3.37 -9.97
C PHE A 46 -21.71 4.39 -9.35
N THR A 47 -21.76 5.61 -9.88
CA THR A 47 -22.73 6.61 -9.41
C THR A 47 -23.64 7.10 -10.52
N VAL A 48 -23.24 7.06 -11.80
CA VAL A 48 -24.02 7.51 -12.94
C VAL A 48 -24.52 6.34 -13.77
N SER A 49 -23.62 5.47 -14.26
CA SER A 49 -24.00 4.35 -15.14
C SER A 49 -24.69 3.22 -14.37
N ILE A 50 -24.18 2.87 -13.20
CA ILE A 50 -24.73 1.83 -12.31
C ILE A 50 -24.87 2.48 -10.92
N PRO A 51 -25.97 3.16 -10.59
CA PRO A 51 -26.08 3.99 -9.38
C PRO A 51 -26.16 3.15 -8.11
N LEU A 52 -25.02 2.60 -7.68
CA LEU A 52 -24.88 1.79 -6.47
C LEU A 52 -24.40 2.62 -5.26
N PHE A 53 -23.65 3.69 -5.51
CA PHE A 53 -23.04 4.50 -4.46
C PHE A 53 -23.33 5.98 -4.66
N PRO A 54 -23.30 6.79 -3.58
CA PRO A 54 -23.39 8.24 -3.67
C PRO A 54 -22.21 8.84 -4.46
N THR A 55 -22.46 9.88 -5.23
CA THR A 55 -21.44 10.53 -6.06
C THR A 55 -20.41 11.26 -5.19
N THR A 56 -20.87 12.04 -4.21
CA THR A 56 -20.07 12.88 -3.34
C THR A 56 -20.70 12.98 -1.96
N GLY A 57 -19.93 13.38 -0.95
CA GLY A 57 -20.42 13.64 0.39
C GLY A 57 -19.74 12.79 1.46
N TRP A 58 -20.29 12.82 2.66
CA TRP A 58 -19.76 12.20 3.86
C TRP A 58 -20.90 11.74 4.78
N GLY A 59 -20.60 10.83 5.69
CA GLY A 59 -21.49 10.48 6.80
C GLY A 59 -22.16 9.12 6.70
N THR A 60 -22.09 8.41 5.57
CA THR A 60 -22.55 7.02 5.46
C THR A 60 -21.48 6.10 4.90
N TRP A 61 -21.60 4.80 5.13
CA TRP A 61 -20.66 3.81 4.60
C TRP A 61 -20.57 3.84 3.07
N GLY A 62 -21.68 4.16 2.39
CA GLY A 62 -21.71 4.27 0.93
C GLY A 62 -20.75 5.33 0.37
N HIS A 63 -20.55 6.44 1.11
CA HIS A 63 -19.62 7.51 0.72
C HIS A 63 -18.15 7.12 0.86
N LEU A 64 -17.83 6.06 1.63
CA LEU A 64 -16.45 5.60 1.85
C LEU A 64 -15.98 4.60 0.80
N VAL A 65 -16.88 3.84 0.20
CA VAL A 65 -16.52 2.70 -0.67
C VAL A 65 -15.65 3.12 -1.85
N LEU A 66 -16.09 4.10 -2.64
CA LEU A 66 -15.35 4.54 -3.82
C LEU A 66 -14.02 5.23 -3.49
N PRO A 67 -13.95 6.18 -2.55
CA PRO A 67 -12.68 6.77 -2.13
C PRO A 67 -11.67 5.73 -1.63
N VAL A 68 -12.11 4.81 -0.77
CA VAL A 68 -11.25 3.74 -0.24
C VAL A 68 -10.77 2.82 -1.36
N ALA A 69 -11.66 2.41 -2.28
CA ALA A 69 -11.28 1.59 -3.43
C ALA A 69 -10.20 2.28 -4.26
N CYS A 70 -10.36 3.57 -4.57
CA CYS A 70 -9.37 4.35 -5.31
C CYS A 70 -8.01 4.38 -4.62
N MET A 71 -7.99 4.62 -3.31
CA MET A 71 -6.76 4.71 -2.52
C MET A 71 -6.09 3.34 -2.32
N CYS A 72 -6.83 2.25 -2.40
CA CYS A 72 -6.30 0.90 -2.20
C CYS A 72 -5.59 0.33 -3.42
N VAL A 73 -5.96 0.70 -4.66
CA VAL A 73 -5.46 0.06 -5.89
C VAL A 73 -3.96 0.18 -6.05
N GLY A 74 -3.39 1.37 -5.92
CA GLY A 74 -1.94 1.60 -6.05
C GLY A 74 -1.11 0.82 -5.03
N PRO A 75 -1.37 0.96 -3.72
CA PRO A 75 -0.72 0.16 -2.70
C PRO A 75 -0.87 -1.35 -2.90
N LEU A 76 -2.10 -1.83 -3.17
CA LEU A 76 -2.35 -3.26 -3.42
C LEU A 76 -1.46 -3.79 -4.55
N ALA A 77 -1.39 -3.08 -5.67
CA ALA A 77 -0.56 -3.40 -6.81
C ALA A 77 0.93 -3.42 -6.45
N SER A 78 1.40 -2.43 -5.70
CA SER A 78 2.78 -2.32 -5.25
C SER A 78 3.16 -3.48 -4.32
N TYR A 79 2.31 -3.81 -3.34
CA TYR A 79 2.53 -4.94 -2.44
C TYR A 79 2.54 -6.28 -3.17
N ALA A 80 1.65 -6.48 -4.16
CA ALA A 80 1.63 -7.70 -4.94
C ALA A 80 2.93 -7.89 -5.72
N ARG A 81 3.43 -6.85 -6.39
CA ARG A 81 4.70 -6.89 -7.12
C ARG A 81 5.89 -7.12 -6.21
N TYR A 82 5.94 -6.39 -5.10
CA TYR A 82 7.05 -6.48 -4.17
C TYR A 82 7.12 -7.86 -3.51
N MET A 83 5.99 -8.34 -3.00
CA MET A 83 5.94 -9.67 -2.36
C MET A 83 6.28 -10.79 -3.33
N ARG A 84 5.82 -10.69 -4.60
CA ARG A 84 6.21 -11.65 -5.65
C ARG A 84 7.73 -11.68 -5.84
N SER A 85 8.37 -10.53 -5.96
CA SER A 85 9.83 -10.45 -6.10
C SER A 85 10.52 -11.05 -4.90
N SER A 86 10.15 -10.63 -3.70
CA SER A 86 10.76 -11.10 -2.45
C SER A 86 10.63 -12.61 -2.26
N VAL A 87 9.47 -13.19 -2.58
CA VAL A 87 9.28 -14.65 -2.52
C VAL A 87 10.21 -15.37 -3.51
N LEU A 88 10.33 -14.87 -4.75
CA LEU A 88 11.21 -15.47 -5.76
C LEU A 88 12.67 -15.37 -5.35
N ASP A 89 13.09 -14.25 -4.79
CA ASP A 89 14.47 -14.04 -4.32
C ASP A 89 14.82 -15.02 -3.19
N ILE A 90 13.92 -15.20 -2.23
CA ILE A 90 14.11 -16.14 -1.11
C ILE A 90 14.07 -17.60 -1.60
N THR A 91 13.21 -17.93 -2.56
CA THR A 91 13.11 -19.30 -3.08
C THR A 91 14.41 -19.76 -3.74
N ASN A 92 15.22 -18.87 -4.26
CA ASN A 92 16.50 -19.16 -4.91
C ASN A 92 17.70 -19.21 -3.94
N GLN A 93 17.49 -19.10 -2.62
CA GLN A 93 18.58 -19.10 -1.63
C GLN A 93 19.02 -20.52 -1.26
N ASP A 94 20.30 -20.69 -0.98
CA ASP A 94 20.92 -21.99 -0.66
C ASP A 94 20.31 -22.72 0.54
N PHE A 95 19.80 -21.96 1.52
CA PHE A 95 19.16 -22.57 2.70
C PHE A 95 17.81 -23.24 2.35
N ILE A 96 17.16 -22.82 1.28
CA ILE A 96 15.94 -23.49 0.76
C ILE A 96 16.32 -24.82 0.13
N LEU A 97 17.36 -24.84 -0.71
CA LEU A 97 17.91 -26.08 -1.30
C LEU A 97 18.33 -27.07 -0.20
N THR A 98 18.97 -26.55 0.86
CA THR A 98 19.35 -27.38 2.02
C THR A 98 18.13 -27.94 2.75
N ALA A 99 17.06 -27.18 2.90
CA ALA A 99 15.84 -27.66 3.53
C ALA A 99 15.13 -28.74 2.68
N GLU A 100 15.12 -28.57 1.36
CA GLU A 100 14.62 -29.57 0.41
C GLU A 100 15.42 -30.87 0.47
N ALA A 101 16.76 -30.76 0.48
CA ALA A 101 17.66 -31.91 0.59
C ALA A 101 17.47 -32.69 1.92
N LYS A 102 17.06 -32.01 2.98
CA LYS A 102 16.71 -32.62 4.28
C LYS A 102 15.29 -33.22 4.31
N GLY A 103 14.57 -33.21 3.21
CA GLY A 103 13.23 -33.78 3.11
C GLY A 103 12.12 -32.97 3.81
N VAL A 104 12.33 -31.67 4.05
CA VAL A 104 11.28 -30.81 4.63
C VAL A 104 10.16 -30.66 3.61
N SER A 105 8.91 -30.86 4.05
CA SER A 105 7.75 -30.76 3.15
C SER A 105 7.61 -29.35 2.54
N SER A 106 7.20 -29.29 1.28
CA SER A 106 7.02 -28.02 0.53
C SER A 106 6.14 -27.01 1.26
N PHE A 107 5.07 -27.47 1.92
CA PHE A 107 4.22 -26.59 2.72
C PHE A 107 4.97 -25.93 3.88
N ARG A 108 5.85 -26.67 4.57
CA ARG A 108 6.66 -26.16 5.68
C ARG A 108 7.75 -25.21 5.16
N ILE A 109 8.34 -25.50 4.00
CA ILE A 109 9.30 -24.62 3.33
C ILE A 109 8.62 -23.28 3.01
N VAL A 110 7.45 -23.30 2.36
CA VAL A 110 6.72 -22.07 1.99
C VAL A 110 6.30 -21.29 3.23
N SER A 111 5.64 -21.92 4.20
CA SER A 111 5.05 -21.23 5.33
C SER A 111 6.08 -20.73 6.35
N ARG A 112 7.14 -21.48 6.61
CA ARG A 112 8.11 -21.15 7.69
C ARG A 112 9.39 -20.50 7.18
N HIS A 113 9.86 -20.90 6.02
CA HIS A 113 11.13 -20.40 5.48
C HIS A 113 10.93 -19.27 4.47
N ILE A 114 10.08 -19.47 3.47
CA ILE A 114 9.88 -18.49 2.41
C ILE A 114 9.05 -17.31 2.93
N PHE A 115 7.84 -17.55 3.42
CA PHE A 115 6.92 -16.49 3.83
C PHE A 115 7.54 -15.59 4.91
N ARG A 116 8.11 -16.17 5.96
CA ARG A 116 8.69 -15.39 7.06
C ARG A 116 9.80 -14.46 6.58
N ASN A 117 10.72 -14.96 5.75
CA ASN A 117 11.84 -14.16 5.29
C ASN A 117 11.44 -13.14 4.21
N SER A 118 10.47 -13.49 3.35
CA SER A 118 9.95 -12.56 2.33
C SER A 118 9.07 -11.46 2.91
N PHE A 119 8.47 -11.68 4.09
CA PHE A 119 7.58 -10.71 4.73
C PHE A 119 8.32 -9.60 5.47
N LEU A 120 9.54 -9.85 5.97
CA LEU A 120 10.32 -8.85 6.71
C LEU A 120 10.48 -7.52 5.96
N PRO A 121 10.92 -7.50 4.69
CA PRO A 121 11.02 -6.24 3.94
C PRO A 121 9.65 -5.59 3.68
N CYS A 122 8.56 -6.38 3.63
CA CYS A 122 7.20 -5.84 3.48
C CYS A 122 6.76 -5.03 4.71
N ILE A 123 7.25 -5.35 5.90
CA ILE A 123 6.94 -4.59 7.13
C ILE A 123 7.41 -3.14 7.00
N THR A 124 8.61 -2.93 6.48
CA THR A 124 9.13 -1.57 6.23
C THR A 124 8.24 -0.79 5.27
N MET A 125 7.81 -1.41 4.17
CA MET A 125 6.86 -0.79 3.23
C MET A 125 5.51 -0.47 3.88
N ILE A 126 4.99 -1.36 4.75
CA ILE A 126 3.74 -1.13 5.48
C ILE A 126 3.88 0.10 6.37
N CYS A 127 4.96 0.18 7.13
CA CYS A 127 5.23 1.29 8.02
C CYS A 127 5.27 2.64 7.27
N THR A 128 6.04 2.73 6.19
CA THR A 128 6.11 3.96 5.37
C THR A 128 4.77 4.30 4.72
N SER A 129 3.99 3.29 4.30
CA SER A 129 2.65 3.51 3.74
C SER A 129 1.66 4.03 4.79
N ILE A 130 1.74 3.58 6.03
CA ILE A 130 0.91 4.09 7.14
C ILE A 130 1.20 5.58 7.37
N ALA A 131 2.48 5.98 7.38
CA ALA A 131 2.87 7.38 7.47
C ALA A 131 2.25 8.21 6.33
N GLY A 132 2.26 7.69 5.10
CA GLY A 132 1.64 8.33 3.93
C GLY A 132 0.11 8.49 4.04
N ILE A 133 -0.58 7.52 4.67
CA ILE A 133 -2.04 7.60 4.86
C ILE A 133 -2.44 8.80 5.72
N PHE A 134 -1.68 9.10 6.77
CA PHE A 134 -1.95 10.25 7.64
C PHE A 134 -1.80 11.60 6.96
N SER A 135 -1.01 11.68 5.88
CA SER A 135 -0.90 12.90 5.08
C SER A 135 -2.15 13.19 4.24
N GLY A 136 -3.08 12.24 4.15
CA GLY A 136 -4.32 12.36 3.39
C GLY A 136 -4.12 12.29 1.87
N SER A 137 -5.22 12.41 1.15
CA SER A 137 -5.20 12.50 -0.31
C SER A 137 -6.00 13.73 -0.76
N PHE A 138 -5.32 14.84 -0.96
CA PHE A 138 -5.92 16.12 -1.35
C PHE A 138 -6.86 15.98 -2.56
N ILE A 139 -6.44 15.20 -3.55
CA ILE A 139 -7.18 15.01 -4.80
C ILE A 139 -8.43 14.17 -4.57
N ILE A 140 -8.32 13.06 -3.85
CA ILE A 140 -9.46 12.17 -3.56
C ILE A 140 -10.48 12.86 -2.67
N GLU A 141 -10.04 13.58 -1.64
CA GLU A 141 -10.91 14.36 -0.78
C GLU A 141 -11.69 15.43 -1.57
N SER A 142 -11.05 16.06 -2.56
CA SER A 142 -11.69 17.06 -3.42
C SER A 142 -12.69 16.42 -4.38
N ILE A 143 -12.35 15.30 -5.04
CA ILE A 143 -13.21 14.60 -6.00
C ILE A 143 -14.50 14.11 -5.34
N PHE A 144 -14.37 13.49 -4.15
CA PHE A 144 -15.51 12.92 -3.43
C PHE A 144 -16.15 13.88 -2.43
N ALA A 145 -15.72 15.14 -2.37
CA ALA A 145 -16.18 16.17 -1.45
C ALA A 145 -16.13 15.74 0.03
N ILE A 146 -15.06 15.02 0.41
CA ILE A 146 -14.80 14.60 1.79
C ILE A 146 -14.32 15.83 2.58
N PRO A 147 -14.86 16.10 3.78
CA PRO A 147 -14.44 17.23 4.62
C PRO A 147 -13.13 16.92 5.35
N GLY A 148 -12.05 16.71 4.58
CA GLY A 148 -10.72 16.43 5.08
C GLY A 148 -9.77 17.64 5.01
N LEU A 149 -8.65 17.57 5.70
CA LEU A 149 -7.65 18.64 5.72
C LEU A 149 -7.05 18.92 4.35
N GLY A 150 -6.97 17.90 3.48
CA GLY A 150 -6.48 18.05 2.12
C GLY A 150 -7.34 18.97 1.26
N LYS A 151 -8.68 18.88 1.40
CA LYS A 151 -9.60 19.80 0.72
C LYS A 151 -9.37 21.25 1.16
N TYR A 152 -9.21 21.49 2.47
CA TYR A 152 -8.93 22.82 2.98
C TYR A 152 -7.58 23.36 2.47
N PHE A 153 -6.58 22.49 2.36
CA PHE A 153 -5.29 22.85 1.79
C PHE A 153 -5.39 23.34 0.34
N ILE A 154 -6.14 22.62 -0.51
CA ILE A 154 -6.39 23.04 -1.91
C ILE A 154 -7.16 24.35 -1.96
N SER A 155 -8.20 24.53 -1.13
CA SER A 155 -8.93 25.79 -1.07
C SER A 155 -8.01 26.97 -0.68
N ALA A 156 -7.19 26.80 0.36
CA ALA A 156 -6.26 27.83 0.79
C ALA A 156 -5.23 28.23 -0.29
N ILE A 157 -4.77 27.26 -1.10
CA ILE A 157 -3.91 27.55 -2.26
C ILE A 157 -4.64 28.41 -3.28
N ASN A 158 -5.88 28.07 -3.63
CA ASN A 158 -6.68 28.80 -4.60
C ASN A 158 -7.01 30.22 -4.12
N ASP A 159 -7.30 30.37 -2.82
CA ASP A 159 -7.61 31.62 -2.16
C ASP A 159 -6.35 32.45 -1.84
N ARG A 160 -5.13 31.92 -2.10
CA ARG A 160 -3.83 32.52 -1.77
C ARG A 160 -3.67 32.82 -0.29
N ASP A 161 -4.31 32.03 0.58
CA ASP A 161 -4.14 32.12 2.03
C ASP A 161 -2.86 31.39 2.47
N TYR A 162 -1.76 32.13 2.40
CA TYR A 162 -0.43 31.60 2.76
C TYR A 162 -0.34 31.17 4.23
N SER A 163 -1.08 31.80 5.12
CA SER A 163 -1.08 31.49 6.54
C SER A 163 -1.63 30.09 6.78
N VAL A 164 -2.79 29.78 6.17
CA VAL A 164 -3.40 28.43 6.25
C VAL A 164 -2.55 27.39 5.53
N VAL A 165 -2.01 27.70 4.35
CA VAL A 165 -1.12 26.79 3.61
C VAL A 165 0.11 26.43 4.44
N LEU A 166 0.78 27.38 5.06
CA LEU A 166 1.95 27.13 5.93
C LEU A 166 1.56 26.35 7.18
N GLY A 167 0.46 26.72 7.83
CA GLY A 167 -0.02 26.01 9.02
C GLY A 167 -0.33 24.53 8.73
N LEU A 168 -1.04 24.24 7.65
CA LEU A 168 -1.35 22.87 7.24
C LEU A 168 -0.09 22.09 6.83
N ASN A 169 0.87 22.71 6.14
CA ASN A 169 2.16 22.08 5.84
C ASN A 169 2.91 21.66 7.12
N ILE A 170 2.95 22.51 8.13
CA ILE A 170 3.60 22.19 9.41
C ILE A 170 2.89 20.99 10.07
N ILE A 171 1.56 20.98 10.07
CA ILE A 171 0.76 19.87 10.62
C ILE A 171 1.03 18.56 9.88
N PHE A 172 0.94 18.56 8.53
CA PHE A 172 1.19 17.35 7.73
C PHE A 172 2.61 16.84 7.89
N THR A 173 3.59 17.73 7.85
CA THR A 173 5.00 17.36 8.04
C THR A 173 5.23 16.80 9.45
N GLY A 174 4.65 17.42 10.47
CA GLY A 174 4.74 16.94 11.85
C GLY A 174 4.15 15.55 12.02
N ILE A 175 2.94 15.32 11.50
CA ILE A 175 2.29 13.99 11.53
C ILE A 175 3.14 12.96 10.77
N TYR A 176 3.67 13.32 9.60
CA TYR A 176 4.50 12.43 8.80
C TYR A 176 5.78 12.03 9.54
N ILE A 177 6.50 12.99 10.12
CA ILE A 177 7.73 12.73 10.90
C ILE A 177 7.43 11.84 12.12
N LEU A 178 6.36 12.16 12.87
CA LEU A 178 5.95 11.33 14.01
C LEU A 178 5.58 9.90 13.58
N SER A 179 4.91 9.76 12.44
CA SER A 179 4.54 8.44 11.90
C SER A 179 5.77 7.63 11.51
N ILE A 180 6.78 8.24 10.88
CA ILE A 180 8.05 7.57 10.56
C ILE A 180 8.76 7.16 11.85
N LEU A 181 8.87 8.05 12.83
CA LEU A 181 9.51 7.73 14.11
C LEU A 181 8.86 6.52 14.79
N VAL A 182 7.52 6.48 14.82
CA VAL A 182 6.79 5.32 15.36
C VAL A 182 7.09 4.06 14.55
N CYS A 183 7.15 4.17 13.23
CA CYS A 183 7.51 3.06 12.35
C CYS A 183 8.92 2.53 12.62
N ASP A 184 9.91 3.41 12.78
CA ASP A 184 11.30 3.03 13.06
C ASP A 184 11.42 2.32 14.42
N ILE A 185 10.71 2.81 15.44
CA ILE A 185 10.64 2.15 16.74
C ILE A 185 10.03 0.75 16.63
N LEU A 186 8.92 0.62 15.89
CA LEU A 186 8.27 -0.68 15.68
C LEU A 186 9.16 -1.65 14.90
N LEU A 187 9.86 -1.17 13.87
CA LEU A 187 10.82 -1.98 13.10
C LEU A 187 11.99 -2.45 13.98
N ALA A 188 12.54 -1.59 14.81
CA ALA A 188 13.62 -1.95 15.75
C ALA A 188 13.19 -2.99 16.81
N ILE A 189 11.89 -3.06 17.13
CA ILE A 189 11.32 -4.09 18.02
C ILE A 189 11.11 -5.42 17.27
N ILE A 190 10.63 -5.36 16.02
CA ILE A 190 10.27 -6.55 15.22
C ILE A 190 11.52 -7.23 14.65
N ASP A 191 12.50 -6.45 14.19
CA ASP A 191 13.74 -6.96 13.61
C ASP A 191 14.98 -6.46 14.41
N PRO A 192 15.44 -7.21 15.40
CA PRO A 192 16.60 -6.84 16.21
C PRO A 192 17.90 -6.81 15.40
N ARG A 193 17.95 -7.31 14.17
CA ARG A 193 19.14 -7.28 13.30
C ARG A 193 19.48 -5.87 12.81
N ILE A 194 18.50 -4.96 12.77
CA ILE A 194 18.71 -3.57 12.38
C ILE A 194 19.62 -2.86 13.40
N ARG A 195 19.54 -3.21 14.68
CA ARG A 195 20.37 -2.64 15.76
C ARG A 195 21.86 -2.96 15.63
N ILE A 196 22.20 -4.08 15.02
CA ILE A 196 23.61 -4.55 14.92
C ILE A 196 24.33 -3.86 13.75
N ALA A 197 23.62 -3.35 12.77
CA ALA A 197 24.18 -2.68 11.60
C ALA A 197 24.61 -1.22 11.88
N GLU A 198 24.10 -0.59 12.95
CA GLU A 198 24.47 0.77 13.35
C GLU A 198 25.67 0.81 14.31
N GLU A 199 26.11 -0.33 14.86
CA GLU A 199 27.24 -0.41 15.80
C GLU A 199 28.58 -0.77 15.12
N ASN A 200 28.64 -0.91 13.78
CA ASN A 200 29.84 -1.14 12.99
C ASN A 200 30.03 -0.02 11.95
#